data_ad4bb011d41d9be2c6a881ff86ec84f2
#
_entry.id   ad4bb011d41d9be2c6a881ff86ec84f2
#
_cell.length_a   1.000
_cell.length_b   1.000
_cell.length_c   1.000
_cell.angle_alpha   90.00
_cell.angle_beta   90.00
_cell.angle_gamma   90.00
#
_symmetry.space_group_name_H-M   'P 1'
#
loop_
_entity.id
_entity.type
_entity.pdbx_description
1 polymer ?
#
loop_
_entity_poly.entity_id
_entity_poly.type
_entity_poly.pdbx_seq_one_letter_code
_entity_poly.pdbx_strand_id
1 'polypeptide(L)'
;MRKCIIIPIKHSSSRVPGKNYRDFNGEPLMKIVLNTIIQSKSLDTIVIDTNSDTVKSILKDYNDERIIVYDRPEHLWDGNTPTNVLLENVIQDLNLDHEIILQTHVTNPLLTLDTIDKCISQFVEKEKDGYDSLFTVKQLQTRLYTLENEKVNALNHNPNELLPTQDLEPLYEENSCLYIFKREVLFNKHHRIGYKPFMFVMDDIESSDIDTETDFILAETLHKELVLNKCSKKRVVLVTGASRGIGLEICKKFCKQKWTVVGIARSKDFHHPSIDTYISKDLTSPNSAKEIMDIVQEKYGRLDCIINNAALQICKPVWEMEDDEWSKTFDCNVKNVYLFVKHGLSMLKESKGNIITIGSVHSVVTSNEISAYASSKAALAGLTRNLAIELGQFGIRANCICPGAVDTPMLRDGLKRGHAGSGTSDELVESLGKSHLLGKVGQPEEIANFVLFVADDNNGRFINGANLLIDGGACVKLSTE
;
A
#
# COMPACT_ATOMS: atom_id res chain seq x y z
N MET A 1 16.49 -5.60 -26.10
CA MET A 1 15.42 -5.31 -27.09
C MET A 1 14.69 -4.06 -26.64
N ARG A 2 14.67 -3.01 -27.46
CA ARG A 2 13.96 -1.74 -27.18
C ARG A 2 12.47 -1.94 -27.41
N LYS A 3 11.67 -1.36 -26.54
CA LYS A 3 10.19 -1.54 -26.50
C LYS A 3 9.50 -0.20 -26.60
N CYS A 4 8.57 -0.08 -27.54
CA CYS A 4 7.72 1.10 -27.70
C CYS A 4 6.26 0.70 -27.53
N ILE A 5 5.50 1.49 -26.76
CA ILE A 5 4.04 1.36 -26.72
C ILE A 5 3.40 2.51 -27.53
N ILE A 6 2.44 2.16 -28.40
CA ILE A 6 1.68 3.11 -29.21
C ILE A 6 0.22 3.09 -28.74
N ILE A 7 -0.31 4.27 -28.44
CA ILE A 7 -1.67 4.46 -27.90
C ILE A 7 -2.45 5.38 -28.86
N PRO A 8 -3.24 4.83 -29.77
CA PRO A 8 -4.09 5.62 -30.64
C PRO A 8 -5.28 6.22 -29.89
N ILE A 9 -5.38 7.55 -29.86
CA ILE A 9 -6.46 8.28 -29.19
C ILE A 9 -7.12 9.22 -30.18
N LYS A 10 -8.36 8.92 -30.61
CA LYS A 10 -9.10 9.82 -31.51
C LYS A 10 -9.91 10.87 -30.75
N HIS A 11 -10.15 12.02 -31.39
CA HIS A 11 -10.93 13.11 -30.80
C HIS A 11 -12.36 12.70 -30.50
N SER A 12 -13.03 12.05 -31.44
CA SER A 12 -14.46 11.73 -31.36
C SER A 12 -14.69 10.24 -31.15
N SER A 13 -15.73 9.91 -30.40
CA SER A 13 -16.29 8.58 -30.27
C SER A 13 -17.78 8.64 -30.55
N SER A 14 -18.28 7.80 -31.47
CA SER A 14 -19.68 7.78 -31.87
C SER A 14 -20.58 7.13 -30.81
N ARG A 15 -20.08 6.13 -30.11
CA ARG A 15 -20.82 5.34 -29.11
C ARG A 15 -20.85 5.98 -27.72
N VAL A 16 -19.75 6.61 -27.30
CA VAL A 16 -19.65 7.35 -26.02
C VAL A 16 -19.00 8.69 -26.32
N PRO A 17 -19.76 9.79 -26.41
CA PRO A 17 -19.22 11.12 -26.75
C PRO A 17 -18.13 11.59 -25.79
N GLY A 18 -16.99 12.03 -26.33
CA GLY A 18 -15.88 12.55 -25.54
C GLY A 18 -15.17 11.50 -24.66
N LYS A 19 -15.42 10.21 -24.86
CA LYS A 19 -14.99 9.09 -24.02
C LYS A 19 -13.55 9.25 -23.47
N ASN A 20 -12.61 9.54 -24.35
CA ASN A 20 -11.18 9.52 -24.01
C ASN A 20 -10.74 10.59 -23.01
N TYR A 21 -11.43 11.73 -22.96
CA TYR A 21 -11.14 12.86 -22.08
C TYR A 21 -12.30 13.19 -21.12
N ARG A 22 -13.35 12.37 -21.11
CA ARG A 22 -14.47 12.47 -20.18
C ARG A 22 -13.98 12.18 -18.75
N ASP A 23 -14.59 12.86 -17.77
CA ASP A 23 -14.34 12.62 -16.36
C ASP A 23 -14.62 11.16 -15.97
N PHE A 24 -13.67 10.56 -15.29
CA PHE A 24 -13.70 9.19 -14.82
C PHE A 24 -13.17 9.17 -13.38
N ASN A 25 -14.08 9.30 -12.40
CA ASN A 25 -13.76 9.44 -10.98
C ASN A 25 -12.82 10.62 -10.66
N GLY A 26 -13.04 11.77 -11.28
CA GLY A 26 -12.30 13.01 -10.99
C GLY A 26 -11.07 13.27 -11.88
N GLU A 27 -10.77 12.37 -12.81
CA GLU A 27 -9.67 12.51 -13.77
C GLU A 27 -10.16 12.17 -15.20
N PRO A 28 -9.60 12.76 -16.27
CA PRO A 28 -9.88 12.31 -17.63
C PRO A 28 -9.53 10.83 -17.83
N LEU A 29 -10.42 10.05 -18.49
CA LEU A 29 -10.24 8.61 -18.70
C LEU A 29 -8.83 8.25 -19.22
N MET A 30 -8.31 9.00 -20.18
CA MET A 30 -6.97 8.75 -20.73
C MET A 30 -5.85 8.87 -19.68
N LYS A 31 -6.00 9.76 -18.68
CA LYS A 31 -5.01 9.90 -17.62
C LYS A 31 -4.92 8.65 -16.76
N ILE A 32 -6.03 7.96 -16.51
CA ILE A 32 -6.05 6.73 -15.72
C ILE A 32 -5.13 5.67 -16.35
N VAL A 33 -5.31 5.42 -17.65
CA VAL A 33 -4.49 4.43 -18.38
C VAL A 33 -3.05 4.90 -18.54
N LEU A 34 -2.83 6.17 -18.90
CA LEU A 34 -1.49 6.70 -19.08
C LEU A 34 -0.69 6.70 -17.78
N ASN A 35 -1.31 7.04 -16.64
CA ASN A 35 -0.69 6.98 -15.31
C ASN A 35 -0.26 5.55 -14.92
N THR A 36 -0.95 4.53 -15.40
CA THR A 36 -0.53 3.13 -15.25
C THR A 36 0.68 2.81 -16.15
N ILE A 37 0.63 3.19 -17.41
CA ILE A 37 1.67 2.87 -18.41
C ILE A 37 3.01 3.52 -18.07
N ILE A 38 3.04 4.78 -17.65
CA ILE A 38 4.27 5.50 -17.31
C ILE A 38 5.03 4.90 -16.12
N GLN A 39 4.37 4.10 -15.29
CA GLN A 39 5.01 3.41 -14.18
C GLN A 39 5.87 2.21 -14.63
N SER A 40 5.60 1.65 -15.83
CA SER A 40 6.41 0.56 -16.35
C SER A 40 7.81 1.05 -16.73
N LYS A 41 8.81 0.45 -16.10
CA LYS A 41 10.23 0.67 -16.41
C LYS A 41 10.71 -0.19 -17.59
N SER A 42 9.86 -1.06 -18.07
CA SER A 42 10.14 -1.97 -19.18
C SER A 42 9.95 -1.31 -20.55
N LEU A 43 9.37 -0.10 -20.59
CA LEU A 43 9.08 0.66 -21.80
C LEU A 43 10.11 1.77 -22.02
N ASP A 44 10.70 1.81 -23.21
CA ASP A 44 11.68 2.81 -23.61
C ASP A 44 11.03 4.05 -24.23
N THR A 45 9.89 3.89 -24.90
CA THR A 45 9.16 4.96 -25.59
C THR A 45 7.65 4.76 -25.47
N ILE A 46 6.92 5.86 -25.29
CA ILE A 46 5.45 5.89 -25.20
C ILE A 46 4.96 6.88 -26.27
N VAL A 47 4.30 6.39 -27.31
CA VAL A 47 3.77 7.24 -28.38
C VAL A 47 2.27 7.39 -28.21
N ILE A 48 1.81 8.64 -28.16
CA ILE A 48 0.38 8.98 -28.17
C ILE A 48 0.04 9.50 -29.56
N ASP A 49 -0.67 8.68 -30.34
CA ASP A 49 -1.13 9.02 -31.68
C ASP A 49 -2.52 9.66 -31.59
N THR A 50 -2.63 10.95 -31.87
CA THR A 50 -3.88 11.69 -31.69
C THR A 50 -4.08 12.84 -32.69
N ASN A 51 -5.35 13.07 -33.06
CA ASN A 51 -5.83 14.24 -33.78
C ASN A 51 -6.59 15.23 -32.87
N SER A 52 -6.48 15.09 -31.56
CA SER A 52 -7.28 15.86 -30.60
C SER A 52 -6.45 16.92 -29.88
N ASP A 53 -6.76 18.19 -30.06
CA ASP A 53 -6.13 19.29 -29.32
C ASP A 53 -6.41 19.21 -27.81
N THR A 54 -7.57 18.68 -27.43
CA THR A 54 -7.89 18.42 -26.01
C THR A 54 -6.93 17.40 -25.41
N VAL A 55 -6.67 16.28 -26.10
CA VAL A 55 -5.70 15.27 -25.67
C VAL A 55 -4.30 15.87 -25.59
N LYS A 56 -3.86 16.62 -26.61
CA LYS A 56 -2.56 17.30 -26.63
C LYS A 56 -2.42 18.28 -25.46
N SER A 57 -3.50 19.00 -25.11
CA SER A 57 -3.51 19.92 -23.96
C SER A 57 -3.33 19.19 -22.63
N ILE A 58 -4.01 18.05 -22.44
CA ILE A 58 -3.89 17.22 -21.22
C ILE A 58 -2.46 16.68 -21.08
N LEU A 59 -1.83 16.30 -22.19
CA LEU A 59 -0.48 15.74 -22.18
C LEU A 59 0.61 16.74 -21.77
N LYS A 60 0.36 18.06 -21.82
CA LYS A 60 1.30 19.09 -21.34
C LYS A 60 1.59 18.99 -19.83
N ASP A 61 0.72 18.35 -19.06
CA ASP A 61 0.90 18.15 -17.63
C ASP A 61 1.94 17.06 -17.31
N TYR A 62 2.35 16.26 -18.30
CA TYR A 62 3.29 15.16 -18.13
C TYR A 62 4.74 15.59 -18.40
N ASN A 63 5.61 15.27 -17.45
CA ASN A 63 7.05 15.50 -17.55
C ASN A 63 7.80 14.15 -17.57
N ASP A 64 7.56 13.35 -18.62
CA ASP A 64 8.23 12.07 -18.85
C ASP A 64 8.84 12.09 -20.26
N GLU A 65 10.16 12.06 -20.34
CA GLU A 65 10.92 12.17 -21.60
C GLU A 65 10.64 11.03 -22.60
N ARG A 66 10.03 9.94 -22.14
CA ARG A 66 9.63 8.81 -22.99
C ARG A 66 8.37 9.08 -23.80
N ILE A 67 7.60 10.12 -23.46
CA ILE A 67 6.32 10.43 -24.12
C ILE A 67 6.57 11.23 -25.39
N ILE A 68 6.14 10.69 -26.52
CA ILE A 68 6.12 11.35 -27.82
C ILE A 68 4.66 11.55 -28.22
N VAL A 69 4.26 12.79 -28.44
CA VAL A 69 2.93 13.11 -28.97
C VAL A 69 3.04 13.19 -30.49
N TYR A 70 2.40 12.24 -31.17
CA TYR A 70 2.35 12.19 -32.63
C TYR A 70 1.05 12.80 -33.11
N ASP A 71 1.15 13.83 -33.94
CA ASP A 71 0.01 14.53 -34.58
C ASP A 71 -0.46 13.71 -35.78
N ARG A 72 -1.60 13.02 -35.63
CA ARG A 72 -2.14 12.13 -36.66
C ARG A 72 -2.45 12.92 -37.94
N PRO A 73 -1.94 12.50 -39.09
CA PRO A 73 -2.24 13.14 -40.38
C PRO A 73 -3.73 13.13 -40.73
N GLU A 74 -4.24 14.17 -41.39
CA GLU A 74 -5.67 14.35 -41.71
C GLU A 74 -6.27 13.17 -42.49
N HIS A 75 -5.52 12.56 -43.39
CA HIS A 75 -5.99 11.44 -44.21
C HIS A 75 -6.25 10.14 -43.37
N LEU A 76 -5.79 10.12 -42.10
CA LEU A 76 -6.01 9.03 -41.15
C LEU A 76 -7.05 9.37 -40.04
N TRP A 77 -7.76 10.49 -40.17
CA TRP A 77 -8.75 10.91 -39.18
C TRP A 77 -10.06 10.17 -39.32
N ASP A 78 -10.30 9.49 -40.45
CA ASP A 78 -11.49 8.67 -40.61
C ASP A 78 -11.61 7.62 -39.50
N GLY A 79 -12.77 7.59 -38.85
CA GLY A 79 -13.07 6.64 -37.77
C GLY A 79 -13.03 5.17 -38.19
N ASN A 80 -13.03 4.89 -39.48
CA ASN A 80 -12.95 3.55 -40.07
C ASN A 80 -11.50 3.14 -40.41
N THR A 81 -10.51 4.01 -40.26
CA THR A 81 -9.11 3.64 -40.49
C THR A 81 -8.68 2.49 -39.57
N PRO A 82 -8.26 1.34 -40.12
CA PRO A 82 -7.83 0.19 -39.32
C PRO A 82 -6.64 0.54 -38.41
N THR A 83 -6.65 0.03 -37.18
CA THR A 83 -5.57 0.29 -36.20
C THR A 83 -4.19 -0.10 -36.74
N ASN A 84 -4.09 -1.20 -37.51
CA ASN A 84 -2.82 -1.63 -38.10
C ASN A 84 -2.21 -0.57 -39.02
N VAL A 85 -3.03 0.14 -39.81
CA VAL A 85 -2.61 1.25 -40.68
C VAL A 85 -2.08 2.43 -39.84
N LEU A 86 -2.76 2.75 -38.74
CA LEU A 86 -2.28 3.79 -37.80
C LEU A 86 -0.92 3.43 -37.22
N LEU A 87 -0.73 2.17 -36.80
CA LEU A 87 0.53 1.71 -36.23
C LEU A 87 1.68 1.76 -37.25
N GLU A 88 1.44 1.27 -38.48
CA GLU A 88 2.44 1.32 -39.55
C GLU A 88 2.86 2.76 -39.86
N ASN A 89 1.90 3.67 -39.95
CA ASN A 89 2.16 5.08 -40.24
C ASN A 89 2.98 5.74 -39.11
N VAL A 90 2.59 5.57 -37.84
CA VAL A 90 3.33 6.10 -36.68
C VAL A 90 4.77 5.59 -36.67
N ILE A 91 4.97 4.29 -36.90
CA ILE A 91 6.32 3.69 -36.88
C ILE A 91 7.20 4.24 -38.03
N GLN A 92 6.61 4.43 -39.21
CA GLN A 92 7.33 4.98 -40.36
C GLN A 92 7.67 6.45 -40.20
N ASP A 93 6.70 7.30 -39.86
CA ASP A 93 6.87 8.73 -39.73
C ASP A 93 7.85 9.15 -38.63
N LEU A 94 7.82 8.42 -37.51
CA LEU A 94 8.73 8.66 -36.39
C LEU A 94 10.07 7.88 -36.50
N ASN A 95 10.26 7.11 -37.58
CA ASN A 95 11.43 6.22 -37.75
C ASN A 95 11.74 5.38 -36.52
N LEU A 96 10.70 4.79 -35.91
CA LEU A 96 10.88 3.97 -34.71
C LEU A 96 11.65 2.67 -35.04
N ASP A 97 12.80 2.52 -34.45
CA ASP A 97 13.70 1.35 -34.62
C ASP A 97 13.52 0.28 -33.52
N HIS A 98 12.46 0.39 -32.73
CA HIS A 98 12.16 -0.56 -31.66
C HIS A 98 11.81 -1.95 -32.22
N GLU A 99 12.39 -2.99 -31.63
CA GLU A 99 12.20 -4.38 -32.07
C GLU A 99 10.82 -4.91 -31.66
N ILE A 100 10.36 -4.49 -30.47
CA ILE A 100 9.10 -4.88 -29.89
C ILE A 100 8.16 -3.66 -29.80
N ILE A 101 6.99 -3.82 -30.37
CA ILE A 101 5.92 -2.82 -30.33
C ILE A 101 4.79 -3.35 -29.45
N LEU A 102 4.31 -2.50 -28.58
CA LEU A 102 3.09 -2.73 -27.80
C LEU A 102 2.00 -1.79 -28.32
N GLN A 103 0.75 -2.22 -28.22
CA GLN A 103 -0.39 -1.37 -28.54
C GLN A 103 -1.47 -1.61 -27.49
N THR A 104 -2.03 -0.52 -26.97
CA THR A 104 -3.18 -0.54 -26.05
C THR A 104 -4.16 0.58 -26.39
N HIS A 105 -5.31 0.58 -25.71
CA HIS A 105 -6.33 1.61 -25.82
C HIS A 105 -6.57 2.27 -24.45
N VAL A 106 -6.98 3.53 -24.44
CA VAL A 106 -7.40 4.23 -23.21
C VAL A 106 -8.77 3.78 -22.72
N THR A 107 -9.42 2.88 -23.41
CA THR A 107 -10.74 2.32 -23.08
C THR A 107 -10.67 1.14 -22.10
N ASN A 108 -9.47 0.74 -21.69
CA ASN A 108 -9.24 -0.31 -20.70
C ASN A 108 -8.70 0.27 -19.37
N PRO A 109 -9.51 1.03 -18.60
CA PRO A 109 -9.03 1.79 -17.44
C PRO A 109 -8.65 0.91 -16.24
N LEU A 110 -9.00 -0.36 -16.24
CA LEU A 110 -8.70 -1.30 -15.16
C LEU A 110 -7.43 -2.13 -15.41
N LEU A 111 -6.75 -1.93 -16.56
CA LEU A 111 -5.47 -2.55 -16.87
C LEU A 111 -4.42 -2.15 -15.83
N THR A 112 -3.77 -3.14 -15.21
CA THR A 112 -2.77 -2.92 -14.17
C THR A 112 -1.34 -2.92 -14.71
N LEU A 113 -0.42 -2.28 -13.98
CA LEU A 113 1.02 -2.32 -14.26
C LEU A 113 1.55 -3.76 -14.22
N ASP A 114 1.10 -4.56 -13.26
CA ASP A 114 1.52 -5.96 -13.09
C ASP A 114 1.18 -6.79 -14.33
N THR A 115 0.00 -6.60 -14.90
CA THR A 115 -0.42 -7.28 -16.14
C THR A 115 0.40 -6.82 -17.35
N ILE A 116 0.70 -5.52 -17.48
CA ILE A 116 1.58 -5.01 -18.56
C ILE A 116 2.97 -5.67 -18.47
N ASP A 117 3.60 -5.63 -17.29
CA ASP A 117 4.96 -6.18 -17.10
C ASP A 117 5.00 -7.71 -17.23
N LYS A 118 3.94 -8.42 -16.82
CA LYS A 118 3.79 -9.86 -17.05
C LYS A 118 3.65 -10.20 -18.53
N CYS A 119 2.84 -9.47 -19.28
CA CYS A 119 2.71 -9.67 -20.72
C CYS A 119 4.05 -9.46 -21.43
N ILE A 120 4.79 -8.41 -21.09
CA ILE A 120 6.12 -8.14 -21.66
C ILE A 120 7.09 -9.29 -21.34
N SER A 121 7.16 -9.73 -20.10
CA SER A 121 8.07 -10.79 -19.67
C SER A 121 7.72 -12.14 -20.31
N GLN A 122 6.43 -12.48 -20.39
CA GLN A 122 5.99 -13.71 -21.06
C GLN A 122 6.24 -13.67 -22.56
N PHE A 123 6.02 -12.52 -23.22
CA PHE A 123 6.35 -12.41 -24.64
C PHE A 123 7.82 -12.65 -24.91
N VAL A 124 8.73 -12.04 -24.12
CA VAL A 124 10.18 -12.25 -24.26
C VAL A 124 10.60 -13.70 -23.99
N GLU A 125 9.91 -14.40 -23.10
CA GLU A 125 10.12 -15.82 -22.86
C GLU A 125 9.64 -16.67 -24.03
N LYS A 126 8.41 -16.46 -24.51
CA LYS A 126 7.76 -17.22 -25.58
C LYS A 126 8.35 -16.95 -26.96
N GLU A 127 8.99 -15.81 -27.16
CA GLU A 127 9.76 -15.52 -28.38
C GLU A 127 10.83 -16.59 -28.64
N LYS A 128 11.46 -17.12 -27.60
CA LYS A 128 12.44 -18.21 -27.69
C LYS A 128 11.85 -19.50 -28.24
N ASP A 129 10.54 -19.69 -28.02
CA ASP A 129 9.77 -20.81 -28.55
C ASP A 129 9.19 -20.53 -29.96
N GLY A 130 9.58 -19.38 -30.56
CA GLY A 130 9.20 -18.97 -31.90
C GLY A 130 7.83 -18.27 -31.99
N TYR A 131 7.26 -17.84 -30.87
CA TYR A 131 6.08 -16.95 -30.89
C TYR A 131 6.50 -15.56 -31.37
N ASP A 132 5.66 -14.93 -32.20
CA ASP A 132 5.98 -13.66 -32.88
C ASP A 132 5.08 -12.50 -32.46
N SER A 133 4.03 -12.80 -31.73
CA SER A 133 3.09 -11.83 -31.15
C SER A 133 2.41 -12.41 -29.92
N LEU A 134 1.86 -11.49 -29.09
CA LEU A 134 1.01 -11.79 -27.94
C LEU A 134 -0.21 -10.87 -28.01
N PHE A 135 -1.37 -11.39 -27.68
CA PHE A 135 -2.57 -10.59 -27.48
C PHE A 135 -3.36 -11.07 -26.27
N THR A 136 -4.09 -10.16 -25.65
CA THR A 136 -4.84 -10.44 -24.44
C THR A 136 -6.25 -10.93 -24.78
N VAL A 137 -6.71 -11.89 -23.95
CA VAL A 137 -8.01 -12.53 -24.12
C VAL A 137 -8.72 -12.70 -22.77
N LYS A 138 -10.04 -12.76 -22.82
CA LYS A 138 -10.89 -13.21 -21.72
C LYS A 138 -11.30 -14.66 -21.94
N GLN A 139 -11.21 -15.48 -20.89
CA GLN A 139 -11.71 -16.85 -20.95
C GLN A 139 -13.20 -16.90 -20.72
N LEU A 140 -13.94 -17.50 -21.66
CA LEU A 140 -15.38 -17.71 -21.57
C LEU A 140 -15.68 -19.15 -21.17
N GLN A 141 -16.16 -19.33 -19.95
CA GLN A 141 -16.56 -20.63 -19.40
C GLN A 141 -18.09 -20.73 -19.39
N THR A 142 -18.68 -20.72 -20.56
CA THR A 142 -20.15 -20.72 -20.76
C THR A 142 -20.54 -21.46 -22.03
N ARG A 143 -21.87 -21.77 -22.20
CA ARG A 143 -22.39 -22.35 -23.41
C ARG A 143 -22.66 -21.28 -24.45
N LEU A 144 -22.07 -21.44 -25.62
CA LEU A 144 -22.24 -20.53 -26.74
C LEU A 144 -22.95 -21.23 -27.91
N TYR A 145 -23.73 -20.45 -28.62
CA TYR A 145 -24.48 -20.88 -29.80
C TYR A 145 -24.26 -19.92 -30.96
N THR A 146 -24.30 -20.44 -32.19
CA THR A 146 -24.43 -19.64 -33.41
C THR A 146 -25.84 -19.72 -33.91
N LEU A 147 -26.32 -18.66 -34.59
CA LEU A 147 -27.58 -18.62 -35.29
C LEU A 147 -27.30 -18.41 -36.77
N GLU A 148 -27.49 -19.45 -37.57
CA GLU A 148 -27.30 -19.42 -39.02
C GLU A 148 -28.60 -19.85 -39.74
N ASN A 149 -29.15 -18.98 -40.59
CA ASN A 149 -30.40 -19.23 -41.30
C ASN A 149 -31.53 -19.75 -40.38
N GLU A 150 -31.74 -19.09 -39.26
CA GLU A 150 -32.71 -19.45 -38.21
C GLU A 150 -32.43 -20.79 -37.49
N LYS A 151 -31.31 -21.44 -37.80
CA LYS A 151 -30.86 -22.66 -37.13
C LYS A 151 -29.88 -22.35 -36.01
N VAL A 152 -30.19 -22.84 -34.80
CA VAL A 152 -29.33 -22.72 -33.62
C VAL A 152 -28.34 -23.89 -33.59
N ASN A 153 -27.05 -23.58 -33.57
CA ASN A 153 -25.99 -24.59 -33.47
C ASN A 153 -25.17 -24.33 -32.20
N ALA A 154 -24.91 -25.36 -31.40
CA ALA A 154 -24.02 -25.28 -30.25
C ALA A 154 -22.56 -25.15 -30.74
N LEU A 155 -21.79 -24.23 -30.13
CA LEU A 155 -20.42 -23.94 -30.54
C LEU A 155 -19.38 -24.76 -29.76
N ASN A 156 -19.51 -24.83 -28.44
CA ASN A 156 -18.50 -25.42 -27.54
C ASN A 156 -19.04 -26.54 -26.64
N HIS A 157 -20.17 -27.14 -26.97
CA HIS A 157 -20.75 -28.23 -26.19
C HIS A 157 -21.66 -29.12 -27.02
N ASN A 158 -21.94 -30.32 -26.54
CA ASN A 158 -22.96 -31.19 -27.11
C ASN A 158 -24.34 -30.78 -26.56
N PRO A 159 -25.31 -30.33 -27.40
CA PRO A 159 -26.63 -29.90 -26.92
C PRO A 159 -27.48 -31.04 -26.34
N ASN A 160 -27.11 -32.29 -26.62
CA ASN A 160 -27.81 -33.47 -26.10
C ASN A 160 -27.22 -33.96 -24.76
N GLU A 161 -26.16 -33.32 -24.25
CA GLU A 161 -25.49 -33.69 -23.02
C GLU A 161 -25.30 -32.44 -22.12
N LEU A 162 -25.95 -32.44 -20.97
CA LEU A 162 -25.94 -31.30 -20.04
C LEU A 162 -24.77 -31.42 -19.05
N LEU A 163 -23.54 -31.17 -19.53
CA LEU A 163 -22.36 -31.07 -18.65
C LEU A 163 -22.43 -29.82 -17.79
N PRO A 164 -21.87 -29.82 -16.58
CA PRO A 164 -21.62 -28.58 -15.81
C PRO A 164 -20.80 -27.56 -16.62
N THR A 165 -21.07 -26.27 -16.47
CA THR A 165 -20.35 -25.23 -17.25
C THR A 165 -18.85 -25.24 -17.02
N GLN A 166 -18.39 -25.60 -15.83
CA GLN A 166 -16.97 -25.73 -15.47
C GLN A 166 -16.24 -26.85 -16.23
N ASP A 167 -16.98 -27.83 -16.75
CA ASP A 167 -16.44 -29.00 -17.48
C ASP A 167 -16.46 -28.79 -19.00
N LEU A 168 -16.96 -27.64 -19.47
CA LEU A 168 -16.94 -27.29 -20.87
C LEU A 168 -15.56 -26.90 -21.35
N GLU A 169 -15.27 -27.12 -22.63
CA GLU A 169 -14.08 -26.59 -23.28
C GLU A 169 -14.15 -25.04 -23.30
N PRO A 170 -13.18 -24.32 -22.74
CA PRO A 170 -13.23 -22.88 -22.71
C PRO A 170 -13.03 -22.26 -24.10
N LEU A 171 -13.71 -21.16 -24.35
CA LEU A 171 -13.43 -20.28 -25.48
C LEU A 171 -12.76 -19.00 -25.02
N TYR A 172 -12.12 -18.31 -25.94
CA TYR A 172 -11.36 -17.11 -25.64
C TYR A 172 -11.86 -15.95 -26.49
N GLU A 173 -12.21 -14.85 -25.82
CA GLU A 173 -12.65 -13.62 -26.43
C GLU A 173 -11.48 -12.64 -26.48
N GLU A 174 -11.16 -12.09 -27.67
CA GLU A 174 -10.18 -11.00 -27.81
C GLU A 174 -10.74 -9.75 -27.15
N ASN A 175 -10.05 -9.24 -26.10
CA ASN A 175 -10.53 -8.11 -25.29
C ASN A 175 -9.93 -6.75 -25.70
N SER A 176 -9.14 -6.71 -26.75
CA SER A 176 -8.52 -5.49 -27.31
C SER A 176 -7.67 -4.68 -26.31
N CYS A 177 -7.29 -5.25 -25.17
CA CYS A 177 -6.63 -4.52 -24.10
C CYS A 177 -5.14 -4.27 -24.36
N LEU A 178 -4.38 -5.33 -24.68
CA LEU A 178 -2.94 -5.22 -24.94
C LEU A 178 -2.50 -6.18 -26.05
N TYR A 179 -1.70 -5.65 -26.96
CA TYR A 179 -1.01 -6.40 -28.01
C TYR A 179 0.49 -6.16 -27.92
N ILE A 180 1.27 -7.20 -28.11
CA ILE A 180 2.72 -7.15 -28.20
C ILE A 180 3.14 -7.92 -29.44
N PHE A 181 3.96 -7.31 -30.29
CA PHE A 181 4.39 -7.92 -31.55
C PHE A 181 5.76 -7.41 -31.98
N LYS A 182 6.43 -8.19 -32.80
CA LYS A 182 7.66 -7.75 -33.47
C LYS A 182 7.31 -6.74 -34.54
N ARG A 183 8.12 -5.67 -34.64
CA ARG A 183 7.97 -4.66 -35.69
C ARG A 183 7.91 -5.29 -37.09
N GLU A 184 8.77 -6.25 -37.39
CA GLU A 184 8.82 -6.95 -38.67
C GLU A 184 7.52 -7.71 -39.01
N VAL A 185 6.83 -8.24 -38.00
CA VAL A 185 5.56 -8.96 -38.17
C VAL A 185 4.47 -8.03 -38.67
N LEU A 186 4.37 -6.81 -38.09
CA LEU A 186 3.40 -5.83 -38.51
C LEU A 186 3.57 -5.49 -40.00
N PHE A 187 4.79 -5.22 -40.45
CA PHE A 187 5.06 -4.84 -41.84
C PHE A 187 4.94 -5.99 -42.84
N ASN A 188 5.28 -7.24 -42.42
CA ASN A 188 5.19 -8.40 -43.32
C ASN A 188 3.77 -8.95 -43.45
N LYS A 189 2.95 -8.85 -42.39
CA LYS A 189 1.61 -9.38 -42.36
C LYS A 189 0.53 -8.31 -42.47
N HIS A 190 0.88 -7.05 -42.31
CA HIS A 190 -0.03 -5.91 -42.16
C HIS A 190 -1.05 -6.11 -41.03
N HIS A 191 -0.60 -6.80 -39.97
CA HIS A 191 -1.43 -7.14 -38.82
C HIS A 191 -0.62 -7.27 -37.54
N ARG A 192 -1.14 -6.72 -36.41
CA ARG A 192 -0.53 -6.78 -35.07
C ARG A 192 -0.54 -8.17 -34.44
N ILE A 193 -1.43 -9.08 -34.90
CA ILE A 193 -1.42 -10.50 -34.51
C ILE A 193 -0.64 -11.26 -35.60
N GLY A 194 0.46 -11.87 -35.20
CA GLY A 194 1.41 -12.51 -36.09
C GLY A 194 1.00 -13.88 -36.64
N TYR A 195 1.99 -14.64 -37.10
CA TYR A 195 1.80 -15.97 -37.67
C TYR A 195 1.70 -17.04 -36.59
N LYS A 196 2.41 -16.85 -35.45
CA LYS A 196 2.36 -17.72 -34.26
C LYS A 196 2.09 -16.91 -33.01
N PRO A 197 0.84 -16.48 -32.80
CA PRO A 197 0.47 -15.65 -31.67
C PRO A 197 0.36 -16.44 -30.37
N PHE A 198 0.72 -15.81 -29.25
CA PHE A 198 0.46 -16.30 -27.90
C PHE A 198 -0.75 -15.58 -27.29
N MET A 199 -1.70 -16.33 -26.72
CA MET A 199 -2.84 -15.75 -25.99
C MET A 199 -2.48 -15.60 -24.51
N PHE A 200 -2.63 -14.39 -23.99
CA PHE A 200 -2.50 -14.10 -22.56
C PHE A 200 -3.91 -13.96 -21.96
N VAL A 201 -4.28 -14.88 -21.07
CA VAL A 201 -5.58 -14.83 -20.39
C VAL A 201 -5.52 -13.80 -19.27
N MET A 202 -6.39 -12.80 -19.36
CA MET A 202 -6.52 -11.74 -18.36
C MET A 202 -7.60 -12.07 -17.33
N ASP A 203 -7.52 -11.39 -16.18
CA ASP A 203 -8.60 -11.33 -15.21
C ASP A 203 -9.84 -10.65 -15.82
N ASP A 204 -11.04 -11.13 -15.45
CA ASP A 204 -12.31 -10.64 -15.98
C ASP A 204 -12.53 -9.13 -15.77
N ILE A 205 -12.02 -8.60 -14.67
CA ILE A 205 -12.18 -7.18 -14.32
C ILE A 205 -11.23 -6.33 -15.19
N GLU A 206 -9.95 -6.72 -15.27
CA GLU A 206 -8.96 -6.01 -16.08
C GLU A 206 -9.27 -6.07 -17.59
N SER A 207 -9.97 -7.12 -18.03
CA SER A 207 -10.36 -7.31 -19.43
C SER A 207 -11.52 -6.41 -19.88
N SER A 208 -12.05 -5.56 -18.98
CA SER A 208 -13.18 -4.68 -19.31
C SER A 208 -12.77 -3.60 -20.31
N ASP A 209 -13.51 -3.51 -21.43
CA ASP A 209 -13.37 -2.45 -22.42
C ASP A 209 -14.62 -1.53 -22.42
N ILE A 210 -14.42 -0.23 -22.60
CA ILE A 210 -15.50 0.74 -22.64
C ILE A 210 -15.96 0.95 -24.08
N ASP A 211 -17.05 0.33 -24.47
CA ASP A 211 -17.64 0.46 -25.80
C ASP A 211 -19.00 1.16 -25.79
N THR A 212 -19.73 1.06 -24.72
CA THR A 212 -21.06 1.67 -24.52
C THR A 212 -21.07 2.56 -23.28
N GLU A 213 -22.15 3.34 -23.10
CA GLU A 213 -22.35 4.14 -21.89
C GLU A 213 -22.49 3.25 -20.65
N THR A 214 -23.09 2.06 -20.79
CA THR A 214 -23.18 1.09 -19.70
C THR A 214 -21.80 0.59 -19.27
N ASP A 215 -20.92 0.31 -20.24
CA ASP A 215 -19.54 -0.11 -19.92
C ASP A 215 -18.76 1.00 -19.21
N PHE A 216 -18.99 2.27 -19.61
CA PHE A 216 -18.38 3.41 -18.96
C PHE A 216 -18.76 3.49 -17.48
N ILE A 217 -20.06 3.41 -17.18
CA ILE A 217 -20.58 3.44 -15.80
C ILE A 217 -20.07 2.24 -14.99
N LEU A 218 -20.05 1.05 -15.60
CA LEU A 218 -19.56 -0.16 -14.94
C LEU A 218 -18.08 -0.05 -14.63
N ALA A 219 -17.24 0.31 -15.60
CA ALA A 219 -15.81 0.46 -15.43
C ALA A 219 -15.47 1.56 -14.39
N GLU A 220 -16.19 2.70 -14.40
CA GLU A 220 -16.03 3.78 -13.44
C GLU A 220 -16.37 3.32 -12.01
N THR A 221 -17.46 2.54 -11.87
CA THR A 221 -17.86 1.96 -10.57
C THR A 221 -16.82 0.97 -10.08
N LEU A 222 -16.35 0.06 -10.93
CA LEU A 222 -15.31 -0.92 -10.58
C LEU A 222 -13.99 -0.24 -10.21
N HIS A 223 -13.58 0.78 -10.95
CA HIS A 223 -12.39 1.56 -10.64
C HIS A 223 -12.52 2.24 -9.27
N LYS A 224 -13.67 2.85 -8.98
CA LYS A 224 -13.94 3.45 -7.68
C LYS A 224 -13.85 2.41 -6.56
N GLU A 225 -14.48 1.25 -6.71
CA GLU A 225 -14.52 0.22 -5.67
C GLU A 225 -13.20 -0.53 -5.52
N LEU A 226 -12.51 -0.84 -6.60
CA LEU A 226 -11.34 -1.71 -6.59
C LEU A 226 -10.02 -0.96 -6.53
N VAL A 227 -9.93 0.23 -7.11
CA VAL A 227 -8.71 1.03 -7.16
C VAL A 227 -8.77 2.14 -6.11
N LEU A 228 -9.77 3.03 -6.19
CA LEU A 228 -9.86 4.17 -5.29
C LEU A 228 -10.23 3.76 -3.85
N ASN A 229 -11.15 2.80 -3.68
CA ASN A 229 -11.53 2.29 -2.37
C ASN A 229 -10.50 1.31 -1.78
N LYS A 230 -9.68 0.63 -2.59
CA LYS A 230 -8.44 -0.02 -2.09
C LYS A 230 -7.45 1.00 -1.51
N CYS A 231 -7.31 2.18 -2.14
CA CYS A 231 -6.60 3.31 -1.55
C CYS A 231 -7.34 3.92 -0.35
N SER A 232 -8.67 3.79 -0.27
CA SER A 232 -9.53 4.26 0.82
C SER A 232 -9.86 3.20 1.88
N LYS A 233 -9.32 1.97 1.82
CA LYS A 233 -9.38 1.08 2.99
C LYS A 233 -8.82 1.86 4.16
N LYS A 234 -9.64 2.05 5.21
CA LYS A 234 -9.22 2.75 6.43
C LYS A 234 -7.84 2.26 6.84
N ARG A 235 -6.92 3.17 7.05
CA ARG A 235 -5.60 2.83 7.56
C ARG A 235 -5.73 2.03 8.85
N VAL A 236 -4.91 1.02 9.01
CA VAL A 236 -4.93 0.13 10.18
C VAL A 236 -3.75 0.44 11.09
N VAL A 237 -4.03 0.72 12.36
CA VAL A 237 -3.01 0.87 13.39
C VAL A 237 -3.14 -0.24 14.42
N LEU A 238 -2.00 -0.86 14.76
CA LEU A 238 -1.89 -1.82 15.85
C LEU A 238 -1.22 -1.15 17.05
N VAL A 239 -1.90 -1.17 18.21
CA VAL A 239 -1.43 -0.54 19.44
C VAL A 239 -1.28 -1.56 20.55
N THR A 240 -0.07 -1.78 21.05
CA THR A 240 0.18 -2.63 22.20
C THR A 240 0.04 -1.86 23.52
N GLY A 241 -0.46 -2.51 24.58
CA GLY A 241 -0.76 -1.84 25.84
C GLY A 241 -1.96 -0.88 25.75
N ALA A 242 -2.96 -1.24 24.95
CA ALA A 242 -4.08 -0.37 24.54
C ALA A 242 -5.17 -0.15 25.63
N SER A 243 -5.12 -0.84 26.76
CA SER A 243 -6.22 -0.83 27.73
C SER A 243 -6.21 0.37 28.69
N ARG A 244 -5.11 1.12 28.81
CA ARG A 244 -4.97 2.25 29.74
C ARG A 244 -3.83 3.20 29.36
N GLY A 245 -3.78 4.36 30.02
CA GLY A 245 -2.67 5.33 29.90
C GLY A 245 -2.43 5.79 28.46
N ILE A 246 -1.16 5.91 28.09
CA ILE A 246 -0.75 6.40 26.76
C ILE A 246 -1.35 5.58 25.64
N GLY A 247 -1.35 4.23 25.74
CA GLY A 247 -1.86 3.36 24.69
C GLY A 247 -3.36 3.56 24.40
N LEU A 248 -4.17 3.75 25.43
CA LEU A 248 -5.59 4.04 25.25
C LEU A 248 -5.82 5.40 24.60
N GLU A 249 -5.09 6.44 25.01
CA GLU A 249 -5.21 7.77 24.39
C GLU A 249 -4.75 7.76 22.92
N ILE A 250 -3.72 6.98 22.58
CA ILE A 250 -3.34 6.73 21.18
C ILE A 250 -4.51 6.12 20.41
N CYS A 251 -5.14 5.06 20.93
CA CYS A 251 -6.31 4.44 20.29
C CYS A 251 -7.43 5.48 20.04
N LYS A 252 -7.74 6.34 21.02
CA LYS A 252 -8.75 7.39 20.88
C LYS A 252 -8.40 8.39 19.78
N LYS A 253 -7.12 8.81 19.68
CA LYS A 253 -6.68 9.78 18.66
C LYS A 253 -6.74 9.19 17.25
N PHE A 254 -6.27 7.96 17.04
CA PHE A 254 -6.32 7.30 15.74
C PHE A 254 -7.76 7.00 15.31
N CYS A 255 -8.64 6.59 16.23
CA CYS A 255 -10.07 6.42 15.95
C CYS A 255 -10.72 7.72 15.47
N LYS A 256 -10.44 8.87 16.13
CA LYS A 256 -10.92 10.20 15.70
C LYS A 256 -10.46 10.56 14.28
N GLN A 257 -9.31 10.07 13.86
CA GLN A 257 -8.77 10.22 12.50
C GLN A 257 -9.28 9.14 11.52
N LYS A 258 -10.32 8.41 11.91
CA LYS A 258 -10.97 7.37 11.10
C LYS A 258 -10.05 6.19 10.72
N TRP A 259 -8.99 5.93 11.48
CA TRP A 259 -8.21 4.71 11.35
C TRP A 259 -8.98 3.54 11.96
N THR A 260 -8.74 2.35 11.43
CA THR A 260 -9.11 1.10 12.09
C THR A 260 -8.09 0.81 13.18
N VAL A 261 -8.55 0.66 14.42
CA VAL A 261 -7.69 0.49 15.59
C VAL A 261 -7.72 -0.94 16.09
N VAL A 262 -6.57 -1.61 16.07
CA VAL A 262 -6.36 -2.92 16.70
C VAL A 262 -5.62 -2.72 18.02
N GLY A 263 -6.30 -2.94 19.12
CA GLY A 263 -5.74 -2.78 20.46
C GLY A 263 -5.37 -4.12 21.11
N ILE A 264 -4.19 -4.19 21.71
CA ILE A 264 -3.71 -5.41 22.38
C ILE A 264 -3.37 -5.10 23.83
N ALA A 265 -3.88 -5.90 24.78
CA ALA A 265 -3.48 -5.86 26.16
C ALA A 265 -3.82 -7.21 26.86
N ARG A 266 -3.42 -7.36 28.13
CA ARG A 266 -3.65 -8.60 28.90
C ARG A 266 -5.04 -8.72 29.51
N SER A 267 -5.77 -7.61 29.68
CA SER A 267 -7.10 -7.58 30.28
C SER A 267 -8.09 -8.39 29.44
N LYS A 268 -8.82 -9.32 30.04
CA LYS A 268 -9.73 -10.21 29.31
C LYS A 268 -11.04 -9.51 28.90
N ASP A 269 -11.64 -8.74 29.81
CA ASP A 269 -12.98 -8.15 29.63
C ASP A 269 -12.90 -6.64 29.38
N PHE A 270 -11.98 -6.23 28.47
CA PHE A 270 -11.83 -4.83 28.13
C PHE A 270 -12.51 -4.52 26.80
N HIS A 271 -13.39 -3.51 26.84
CA HIS A 271 -14.05 -2.96 25.65
C HIS A 271 -13.96 -1.44 25.66
N HIS A 272 -13.65 -0.84 24.52
CA HIS A 272 -13.66 0.61 24.35
C HIS A 272 -14.08 0.98 22.92
N PRO A 273 -15.00 1.98 22.75
CA PRO A 273 -15.56 2.32 21.44
C PRO A 273 -14.53 2.84 20.42
N SER A 274 -13.35 3.23 20.87
CA SER A 274 -12.24 3.66 19.99
C SER A 274 -11.34 2.50 19.51
N ILE A 275 -11.70 1.23 19.78
CA ILE A 275 -10.92 0.06 19.38
C ILE A 275 -11.83 -0.86 18.58
N ASP A 276 -11.58 -1.00 17.28
CA ASP A 276 -12.38 -1.83 16.37
C ASP A 276 -12.16 -3.33 16.60
N THR A 277 -10.94 -3.72 16.97
CA THR A 277 -10.61 -5.09 17.36
C THR A 277 -9.71 -5.07 18.58
N TYR A 278 -10.19 -5.68 19.65
CA TYR A 278 -9.39 -5.87 20.85
C TYR A 278 -8.92 -7.32 20.94
N ILE A 279 -7.62 -7.52 21.17
CA ILE A 279 -7.01 -8.85 21.33
C ILE A 279 -6.44 -8.96 22.75
N SER A 280 -7.06 -9.81 23.56
CA SER A 280 -6.54 -10.12 24.90
C SER A 280 -5.40 -11.12 24.79
N LYS A 281 -4.16 -10.66 24.99
CA LYS A 281 -2.96 -11.50 24.85
C LYS A 281 -1.83 -11.02 25.76
N ASP A 282 -1.11 -11.97 26.37
CA ASP A 282 0.17 -11.70 27.00
C ASP A 282 1.27 -11.75 25.94
N LEU A 283 1.95 -10.64 25.77
CA LEU A 283 2.99 -10.49 24.75
C LEU A 283 4.26 -11.32 25.05
N THR A 284 4.45 -11.75 26.31
CA THR A 284 5.59 -12.61 26.68
C THR A 284 5.34 -14.08 26.33
N SER A 285 4.08 -14.44 25.96
CA SER A 285 3.73 -15.80 25.57
C SER A 285 4.36 -16.18 24.23
N PRO A 286 4.80 -17.44 24.06
CA PRO A 286 5.32 -17.91 22.78
C PRO A 286 4.34 -17.67 21.62
N ASN A 287 4.86 -17.29 20.46
CA ASN A 287 4.11 -17.03 19.22
C ASN A 287 3.06 -15.91 19.27
N SER A 288 2.92 -15.19 20.39
CA SER A 288 1.90 -14.14 20.56
C SER A 288 1.89 -13.13 19.43
N ALA A 289 3.05 -12.60 19.02
CA ALA A 289 3.14 -11.63 17.95
C ALA A 289 2.72 -12.21 16.59
N LYS A 290 3.07 -13.46 16.29
CA LYS A 290 2.66 -14.14 15.07
C LYS A 290 1.14 -14.30 15.01
N GLU A 291 0.54 -14.87 16.06
CA GLU A 291 -0.91 -15.08 16.13
C GLU A 291 -1.70 -13.77 16.00
N ILE A 292 -1.21 -12.68 16.60
CA ILE A 292 -1.81 -11.35 16.48
C ILE A 292 -1.72 -10.85 15.04
N MET A 293 -0.56 -11.00 14.38
CA MET A 293 -0.39 -10.56 12.99
C MET A 293 -1.21 -11.41 12.01
N ASP A 294 -1.38 -12.70 12.26
CA ASP A 294 -2.25 -13.58 11.49
C ASP A 294 -3.72 -13.09 11.55
N ILE A 295 -4.19 -12.69 12.74
CA ILE A 295 -5.54 -12.09 12.91
C ILE A 295 -5.67 -10.77 12.15
N VAL A 296 -4.65 -9.90 12.18
CA VAL A 296 -4.67 -8.62 11.46
C VAL A 296 -4.68 -8.86 9.95
N GLN A 297 -3.86 -9.81 9.47
CA GLN A 297 -3.82 -10.19 8.06
C GLN A 297 -5.16 -10.75 7.58
N GLU A 298 -5.76 -11.68 8.33
CA GLU A 298 -7.04 -12.31 7.99
C GLU A 298 -8.18 -11.27 7.96
N LYS A 299 -8.25 -10.41 8.98
CA LYS A 299 -9.37 -9.49 9.14
C LYS A 299 -9.28 -8.25 8.27
N TYR A 300 -8.08 -7.73 8.04
CA TYR A 300 -7.89 -6.43 7.40
C TYR A 300 -7.02 -6.49 6.13
N GLY A 301 -6.10 -7.45 6.03
CA GLY A 301 -5.15 -7.58 4.92
C GLY A 301 -4.25 -6.35 4.74
N ARG A 302 -4.14 -5.49 5.77
CA ARG A 302 -3.42 -4.22 5.72
C ARG A 302 -2.93 -3.82 7.11
N LEU A 303 -1.76 -3.22 7.19
CA LEU A 303 -1.22 -2.62 8.42
C LEU A 303 -0.39 -1.40 8.06
N ASP A 304 -0.79 -0.22 8.51
CA ASP A 304 -0.15 1.06 8.18
C ASP A 304 0.73 1.58 9.30
N CYS A 305 0.42 1.22 10.55
CA CYS A 305 1.20 1.67 11.69
C CYS A 305 1.25 0.62 12.79
N ILE A 306 2.43 0.41 13.36
CA ILE A 306 2.61 -0.35 14.60
C ILE A 306 3.05 0.62 15.70
N ILE A 307 2.27 0.67 16.78
CA ILE A 307 2.62 1.41 17.98
C ILE A 307 3.01 0.42 19.09
N ASN A 308 4.32 0.30 19.31
CA ASN A 308 4.89 -0.52 20.36
C ASN A 308 4.92 0.29 21.66
N ASN A 309 3.80 0.23 22.41
CA ASN A 309 3.64 0.98 23.66
C ASN A 309 3.65 0.09 24.90
N ALA A 310 3.29 -1.19 24.79
CA ALA A 310 3.32 -2.10 25.92
C ALA A 310 4.72 -2.14 26.59
N ALA A 311 4.74 -2.07 27.90
CA ALA A 311 5.99 -2.14 28.67
C ALA A 311 5.76 -2.82 30.02
N LEU A 312 6.81 -3.46 30.51
CA LEU A 312 6.94 -4.00 31.86
C LEU A 312 8.04 -3.20 32.57
N GLN A 313 7.73 -2.71 33.77
CA GLN A 313 8.69 -2.07 34.67
C GLN A 313 8.69 -2.84 35.99
N ILE A 314 9.81 -3.44 36.31
CA ILE A 314 10.06 -4.07 37.61
C ILE A 314 11.07 -3.18 38.34
N CYS A 315 10.75 -2.84 39.56
CA CYS A 315 11.48 -1.89 40.37
C CYS A 315 12.14 -2.60 41.52
N LYS A 316 13.45 -2.85 41.40
CA LYS A 316 14.30 -3.48 42.39
C LYS A 316 15.76 -3.00 42.26
N PRO A 317 16.56 -2.97 43.32
CA PRO A 317 17.98 -2.88 43.20
C PRO A 317 18.55 -3.97 42.25
N VAL A 318 19.61 -3.64 41.50
CA VAL A 318 20.16 -4.55 40.50
C VAL A 318 20.62 -5.89 41.09
N TRP A 319 21.08 -5.91 42.33
CA TRP A 319 21.51 -7.12 43.05
C TRP A 319 20.37 -7.98 43.62
N GLU A 320 19.13 -7.49 43.54
CA GLU A 320 17.91 -8.20 43.93
C GLU A 320 17.04 -8.61 42.71
N MET A 321 17.46 -8.21 41.52
CA MET A 321 16.77 -8.49 40.28
C MET A 321 17.00 -9.96 39.90
N GLU A 322 15.92 -10.76 39.81
CA GLU A 322 16.00 -12.14 39.38
C GLU A 322 16.20 -12.24 37.84
N ASP A 323 16.92 -13.25 37.37
CA ASP A 323 17.19 -13.49 35.95
C ASP A 323 15.91 -13.57 35.10
N ASP A 324 14.88 -14.17 35.68
CA ASP A 324 13.56 -14.28 35.02
C ASP A 324 12.84 -12.92 34.92
N GLU A 325 12.97 -12.05 35.92
CA GLU A 325 12.41 -10.71 35.90
C GLU A 325 13.13 -9.81 34.86
N TRP A 326 14.44 -9.94 34.76
CA TRP A 326 15.22 -9.31 33.74
C TRP A 326 14.80 -9.76 32.34
N SER A 327 14.74 -11.08 32.13
CA SER A 327 14.37 -11.69 30.85
C SER A 327 12.95 -11.30 30.43
N LYS A 328 11.97 -11.36 31.33
CA LYS A 328 10.60 -10.91 31.06
C LYS A 328 10.50 -9.46 30.66
N THR A 329 11.33 -8.58 31.30
CA THR A 329 11.36 -7.18 30.95
C THR A 329 11.84 -6.98 29.51
N PHE A 330 12.91 -7.65 29.10
CA PHE A 330 13.42 -7.60 27.74
C PHE A 330 12.49 -8.28 26.72
N ASP A 331 11.90 -9.40 27.06
CA ASP A 331 10.92 -10.08 26.22
C ASP A 331 9.71 -9.17 25.93
N CYS A 332 9.19 -8.51 26.97
CA CYS A 332 8.06 -7.59 26.84
C CYS A 332 8.44 -6.32 26.07
N ASN A 333 9.54 -5.66 26.45
CA ASN A 333 9.83 -4.30 26.02
C ASN A 333 10.59 -4.24 24.67
N VAL A 334 11.44 -5.23 24.38
CA VAL A 334 12.35 -5.19 23.22
C VAL A 334 12.03 -6.27 22.20
N LYS A 335 12.01 -7.55 22.63
CA LYS A 335 11.83 -8.68 21.72
C LYS A 335 10.50 -8.62 20.98
N ASN A 336 9.44 -8.18 21.63
CA ASN A 336 8.13 -8.01 21.00
C ASN A 336 8.15 -6.98 19.86
N VAL A 337 8.88 -5.89 19.99
CA VAL A 337 9.03 -4.90 18.91
C VAL A 337 9.59 -5.57 17.67
N TYR A 338 10.67 -6.33 17.82
CA TYR A 338 11.26 -7.10 16.74
C TYR A 338 10.26 -8.11 16.13
N LEU A 339 9.54 -8.87 16.97
CA LEU A 339 8.60 -9.90 16.51
C LEU A 339 7.41 -9.28 15.75
N PHE A 340 6.85 -8.18 16.22
CA PHE A 340 5.78 -7.48 15.51
C PHE A 340 6.23 -6.96 14.14
N VAL A 341 7.43 -6.40 14.06
CA VAL A 341 7.99 -5.96 12.77
C VAL A 341 8.22 -7.16 11.84
N LYS A 342 8.82 -8.24 12.35
CA LYS A 342 9.09 -9.45 11.57
C LYS A 342 7.83 -10.06 10.96
N HIS A 343 6.78 -10.22 11.76
CA HIS A 343 5.55 -10.88 11.32
C HIS A 343 4.59 -9.93 10.58
N GLY A 344 4.69 -8.61 10.78
CA GLY A 344 3.90 -7.59 10.07
C GLY A 344 4.56 -7.04 8.80
N LEU A 345 5.79 -7.48 8.47
CA LEU A 345 6.61 -6.85 7.44
C LEU A 345 5.95 -6.82 6.05
N SER A 346 5.25 -7.88 5.63
CA SER A 346 4.57 -7.92 4.33
C SER A 346 3.53 -6.81 4.22
N MET A 347 2.65 -6.68 5.22
CA MET A 347 1.63 -5.64 5.25
C MET A 347 2.21 -4.23 5.33
N LEU A 348 3.30 -4.05 6.10
CA LEU A 348 4.00 -2.76 6.20
C LEU A 348 4.69 -2.37 4.88
N LYS A 349 5.21 -3.32 4.11
CA LYS A 349 5.79 -3.05 2.77
C LYS A 349 4.74 -2.57 1.79
N GLU A 350 3.57 -3.21 1.76
CA GLU A 350 2.46 -2.83 0.88
C GLU A 350 1.93 -1.43 1.19
N SER A 351 1.83 -1.09 2.48
CA SER A 351 1.32 0.20 2.94
C SER A 351 2.37 1.31 2.97
N LYS A 352 3.67 0.98 2.84
CA LYS A 352 4.81 1.87 3.16
C LYS A 352 4.67 2.45 4.57
N GLY A 353 4.39 1.57 5.53
CA GLY A 353 3.89 1.90 6.86
C GLY A 353 4.89 2.58 7.79
N ASN A 354 4.48 2.72 9.06
CA ASN A 354 5.26 3.40 10.09
C ASN A 354 5.35 2.55 11.37
N ILE A 355 6.52 2.54 12.00
CA ILE A 355 6.78 1.87 13.26
C ILE A 355 7.12 2.94 14.28
N ILE A 356 6.29 3.06 15.32
CA ILE A 356 6.52 4.00 16.42
C ILE A 356 6.67 3.20 17.72
N THR A 357 7.80 3.36 18.37
CA THR A 357 8.08 2.71 19.64
C THR A 357 8.05 3.74 20.76
N ILE A 358 7.30 3.45 21.82
CA ILE A 358 7.30 4.29 23.02
C ILE A 358 8.49 3.92 23.89
N GLY A 359 9.52 4.73 23.76
CA GLY A 359 10.73 4.69 24.57
C GLY A 359 10.52 5.27 25.97
N SER A 360 11.50 6.00 26.44
CA SER A 360 11.46 6.78 27.69
C SER A 360 12.68 7.69 27.77
N VAL A 361 12.63 8.76 28.54
CA VAL A 361 13.82 9.51 28.98
C VAL A 361 14.83 8.60 29.65
N HIS A 362 14.40 7.48 30.23
CA HIS A 362 15.29 6.46 30.81
C HIS A 362 16.19 5.73 29.77
N SER A 363 16.08 6.07 28.51
CA SER A 363 17.06 5.69 27.48
C SER A 363 18.31 6.57 27.48
N VAL A 364 18.27 7.74 28.12
CA VAL A 364 19.35 8.76 28.15
C VAL A 364 19.78 9.06 29.59
N VAL A 365 18.81 9.31 30.48
CA VAL A 365 19.00 9.54 31.92
C VAL A 365 18.16 8.50 32.68
N THR A 366 18.50 8.19 33.94
CA THR A 366 17.76 7.13 34.64
C THR A 366 17.62 7.46 36.14
N SER A 367 16.82 6.62 36.80
CA SER A 367 16.58 6.62 38.24
C SER A 367 17.09 5.35 38.89
N ASN A 368 17.13 5.31 40.21
CA ASN A 368 17.48 4.14 40.99
C ASN A 368 16.42 3.01 40.83
N GLU A 369 16.83 1.76 41.01
CA GLU A 369 15.95 0.56 41.06
C GLU A 369 15.18 0.19 39.82
N ILE A 370 15.59 0.65 38.62
CA ILE A 370 14.94 0.37 37.36
C ILE A 370 15.91 -0.11 36.27
N SER A 371 16.96 -0.80 36.64
CA SER A 371 18.07 -1.20 35.76
C SER A 371 17.57 -1.97 34.52
N ALA A 372 16.75 -3.02 34.65
CA ALA A 372 16.24 -3.77 33.52
C ALA A 372 15.36 -2.90 32.59
N TYR A 373 14.49 -2.07 33.18
CA TYR A 373 13.63 -1.18 32.41
C TYR A 373 14.46 -0.14 31.64
N ALA A 374 15.37 0.58 32.29
CA ALA A 374 16.21 1.60 31.66
C ALA A 374 17.06 1.00 30.53
N SER A 375 17.69 -0.15 30.76
CA SER A 375 18.46 -0.88 29.76
C SER A 375 17.59 -1.29 28.57
N SER A 376 16.36 -1.78 28.81
CA SER A 376 15.43 -2.14 27.75
C SER A 376 15.01 -0.92 26.90
N LYS A 377 14.79 0.24 27.53
CA LYS A 377 14.44 1.49 26.83
C LYS A 377 15.62 2.06 26.03
N ALA A 378 16.83 1.92 26.52
CA ALA A 378 18.05 2.26 25.76
C ALA A 378 18.22 1.33 24.53
N ALA A 379 17.97 0.03 24.69
CA ALA A 379 18.01 -0.92 23.58
C ALA A 379 17.02 -0.58 22.46
N LEU A 380 15.82 -0.06 22.79
CA LEU A 380 14.83 0.37 21.79
C LEU A 380 15.34 1.51 20.91
N ALA A 381 16.12 2.44 21.45
CA ALA A 381 16.73 3.52 20.68
C ALA A 381 17.73 2.99 19.63
N GLY A 382 18.51 1.96 19.98
CA GLY A 382 19.38 1.25 19.05
C GLY A 382 18.62 0.49 17.98
N LEU A 383 17.62 -0.32 18.39
CA LEU A 383 16.77 -1.09 17.49
C LEU A 383 16.06 -0.19 16.47
N THR A 384 15.51 0.95 16.93
CA THR A 384 14.81 1.91 16.05
C THR A 384 15.70 2.40 14.91
N ARG A 385 16.97 2.75 15.19
CA ARG A 385 17.91 3.17 14.14
C ARG A 385 18.18 2.07 13.11
N ASN A 386 18.35 0.83 13.55
CA ASN A 386 18.53 -0.29 12.64
C ASN A 386 17.27 -0.54 11.78
N LEU A 387 16.09 -0.52 12.39
CA LEU A 387 14.84 -0.66 11.65
C LEU A 387 14.66 0.44 10.59
N ALA A 388 15.02 1.69 10.92
CA ALA A 388 14.97 2.80 9.97
C ALA A 388 15.90 2.61 8.76
N ILE A 389 17.11 2.07 8.99
CA ILE A 389 18.10 1.80 7.94
C ILE A 389 17.62 0.62 7.08
N GLU A 390 17.26 -0.50 7.71
CA GLU A 390 16.93 -1.73 7.00
C GLU A 390 15.60 -1.62 6.21
N LEU A 391 14.61 -0.91 6.77
CA LEU A 391 13.26 -0.84 6.21
C LEU A 391 13.02 0.40 5.34
N GLY A 392 13.90 1.40 5.40
CA GLY A 392 13.80 2.62 4.58
C GLY A 392 13.76 2.35 3.08
N GLN A 393 14.45 1.30 2.60
CA GLN A 393 14.40 0.87 1.19
C GLN A 393 13.00 0.45 0.73
N PHE A 394 12.10 0.09 1.66
CA PHE A 394 10.70 -0.27 1.39
C PHE A 394 9.74 0.91 1.61
N GLY A 395 10.26 2.10 1.93
CA GLY A 395 9.48 3.28 2.28
C GLY A 395 8.87 3.24 3.68
N ILE A 396 9.30 2.29 4.54
CA ILE A 396 8.82 2.16 5.92
C ILE A 396 9.67 3.06 6.82
N ARG A 397 9.02 3.82 7.71
CA ARG A 397 9.68 4.67 8.70
C ARG A 397 9.67 4.00 10.09
N ALA A 398 10.69 4.23 10.89
CA ALA A 398 10.76 3.75 12.27
C ALA A 398 11.29 4.85 13.20
N ASN A 399 10.53 5.18 14.26
CA ASN A 399 10.90 6.23 15.21
C ASN A 399 10.63 5.80 16.65
N CYS A 400 11.40 6.35 17.58
CA CYS A 400 11.24 6.15 19.03
C CYS A 400 10.81 7.47 19.66
N ILE A 401 9.67 7.49 20.34
CA ILE A 401 9.21 8.64 21.14
C ILE A 401 9.56 8.35 22.58
N CYS A 402 10.27 9.27 23.22
CA CYS A 402 10.82 9.13 24.58
C CYS A 402 10.14 10.12 25.54
N PRO A 403 9.00 9.72 26.15
CA PRO A 403 8.32 10.56 27.13
C PRO A 403 9.15 10.74 28.41
N GLY A 404 8.99 11.92 29.05
CA GLY A 404 9.30 12.14 30.44
C GLY A 404 8.30 11.51 31.40
N ALA A 405 8.10 12.05 32.56
CA ALA A 405 7.05 11.60 33.45
C ALA A 405 5.67 11.98 32.86
N VAL A 406 4.81 10.98 32.72
CA VAL A 406 3.45 11.11 32.22
C VAL A 406 2.48 10.51 33.23
N ASP A 407 1.42 11.21 33.58
CA ASP A 407 0.43 10.77 34.57
C ASP A 407 -0.33 9.55 34.08
N THR A 408 0.15 8.39 34.46
CA THR A 408 -0.36 7.08 34.08
C THR A 408 -0.42 6.16 35.31
N PRO A 409 -1.22 5.08 35.28
CA PRO A 409 -1.15 4.07 36.33
C PRO A 409 0.26 3.51 36.56
N MET A 410 1.07 3.37 35.50
CA MET A 410 2.47 2.90 35.64
C MET A 410 3.34 3.87 36.43
N LEU A 411 3.22 5.18 36.15
CA LEU A 411 3.92 6.21 36.93
C LEU A 411 3.48 6.19 38.37
N ARG A 412 2.16 6.20 38.63
CA ARG A 412 1.60 6.21 39.99
C ARG A 412 2.02 4.97 40.80
N ASP A 413 2.05 3.80 40.18
CA ASP A 413 2.56 2.58 40.81
C ASP A 413 4.08 2.67 41.06
N GLY A 414 4.83 3.27 40.14
CA GLY A 414 6.25 3.52 40.32
C GLY A 414 6.58 4.48 41.48
N LEU A 415 5.77 5.49 41.74
CA LEU A 415 5.93 6.44 42.83
C LEU A 415 5.75 5.84 44.23
N LYS A 416 5.00 4.74 44.36
CA LYS A 416 4.79 3.99 45.63
C LYS A 416 6.09 3.44 46.25
N ARG A 417 7.21 3.44 45.52
CA ARG A 417 8.52 2.99 46.01
C ARG A 417 9.14 3.91 47.06
N GLY A 418 8.58 5.08 47.30
CA GLY A 418 9.08 6.03 48.29
C GLY A 418 10.27 6.90 47.86
N HIS A 419 10.83 6.71 46.69
CA HIS A 419 11.97 7.50 46.16
C HIS A 419 11.60 8.96 45.84
N ALA A 420 10.31 9.25 45.66
CA ALA A 420 9.78 10.58 45.39
C ALA A 420 9.28 11.29 46.67
N GLY A 421 9.52 10.71 47.85
CA GLY A 421 9.05 11.21 49.16
C GLY A 421 7.84 10.44 49.69
N SER A 422 7.21 11.01 50.72
CA SER A 422 5.97 10.47 51.36
C SER A 422 4.80 11.42 51.07
N GLY A 423 3.65 10.85 50.80
CA GLY A 423 2.42 11.59 50.52
C GLY A 423 1.40 10.81 49.73
N THR A 424 0.31 11.44 49.39
CA THR A 424 -0.71 10.89 48.48
C THR A 424 -0.16 10.77 47.05
N SER A 425 -0.76 9.91 46.23
CA SER A 425 -0.34 9.74 44.84
C SER A 425 -0.36 11.08 44.06
N ASP A 426 -1.31 11.96 44.35
CA ASP A 426 -1.45 13.26 43.66
C ASP A 426 -0.37 14.24 44.11
N GLU A 427 -0.06 14.28 45.41
CA GLU A 427 1.04 15.11 45.93
C GLU A 427 2.39 14.66 45.37
N LEU A 428 2.62 13.37 45.22
CA LEU A 428 3.85 12.84 44.60
C LEU A 428 3.95 13.19 43.11
N VAL A 429 2.85 13.13 42.37
CA VAL A 429 2.78 13.54 40.95
C VAL A 429 3.06 15.05 40.85
N GLU A 430 2.47 15.88 41.70
CA GLU A 430 2.71 17.33 41.72
C GLU A 430 4.19 17.64 42.07
N SER A 431 4.72 16.96 43.08
CA SER A 431 6.13 17.12 43.48
C SER A 431 7.08 16.75 42.32
N LEU A 432 6.81 15.65 41.64
CA LEU A 432 7.58 15.24 40.46
C LEU A 432 7.46 16.26 39.31
N GLY A 433 6.28 16.89 39.16
CA GLY A 433 6.09 17.95 38.20
C GLY A 433 7.04 19.13 38.39
N LYS A 434 7.34 19.48 39.62
CA LYS A 434 8.30 20.58 39.95
C LYS A 434 9.73 20.30 39.44
N SER A 435 10.08 19.05 39.18
CA SER A 435 11.36 18.65 38.57
C SER A 435 11.43 18.87 37.06
N HIS A 436 10.31 19.13 36.42
CA HIS A 436 10.24 19.46 35.01
C HIS A 436 10.29 20.97 34.82
N LEU A 437 10.96 21.45 33.76
CA LEU A 437 11.03 22.91 33.49
C LEU A 437 9.68 23.54 33.26
N LEU A 438 8.70 22.78 32.75
CA LEU A 438 7.32 23.21 32.55
C LEU A 438 6.48 23.14 33.85
N GLY A 439 7.03 22.73 34.98
CA GLY A 439 6.37 22.68 36.28
C GLY A 439 5.26 21.63 36.41
N LYS A 440 5.13 20.70 35.46
CA LYS A 440 4.09 19.67 35.46
C LYS A 440 4.58 18.34 34.87
N VAL A 441 3.93 17.24 35.23
CA VAL A 441 4.06 15.99 34.50
C VAL A 441 3.21 16.05 33.21
N GLY A 442 3.62 15.33 32.18
CA GLY A 442 2.86 15.21 30.93
C GLY A 442 1.55 14.45 31.12
N GLN A 443 0.62 14.68 30.20
CA GLN A 443 -0.63 13.90 30.13
C GLN A 443 -0.55 12.88 28.99
N PRO A 444 -1.20 11.71 29.13
CA PRO A 444 -1.24 10.68 28.07
C PRO A 444 -1.69 11.24 26.72
N GLU A 445 -2.60 12.20 26.72
CA GLU A 445 -3.09 12.87 25.53
C GLU A 445 -2.01 13.66 24.79
N GLU A 446 -1.10 14.33 25.51
CA GLU A 446 0.02 15.09 24.90
C GLU A 446 0.95 14.15 24.12
N ILE A 447 1.22 12.97 24.69
CA ILE A 447 2.01 11.93 24.01
C ILE A 447 1.26 11.36 22.79
N ALA A 448 -0.02 11.08 22.93
CA ALA A 448 -0.85 10.54 21.82
C ALA A 448 -0.95 11.52 20.64
N ASN A 449 -1.02 12.83 20.89
CA ASN A 449 -0.98 13.86 19.85
C ASN A 449 0.33 13.82 19.07
N PHE A 450 1.45 13.68 19.78
CA PHE A 450 2.76 13.63 19.15
C PHE A 450 2.98 12.32 18.37
N VAL A 451 2.50 11.20 18.89
CA VAL A 451 2.50 9.92 18.17
C VAL A 451 1.72 10.05 16.87
N LEU A 452 0.53 10.66 16.89
CA LEU A 452 -0.27 10.87 15.69
C LEU A 452 0.45 11.78 14.68
N PHE A 453 1.10 12.85 15.13
CA PHE A 453 1.91 13.74 14.27
C PHE A 453 3.05 12.98 13.57
N VAL A 454 3.79 12.13 14.28
CA VAL A 454 4.88 11.32 13.71
C VAL A 454 4.34 10.23 12.77
N ALA A 455 3.13 9.71 13.05
CA ALA A 455 2.48 8.72 12.21
C ALA A 455 1.93 9.28 10.90
N ASP A 456 1.58 10.57 10.88
CA ASP A 456 0.98 11.20 9.72
C ASP A 456 2.01 11.44 8.60
N ASP A 457 1.68 10.98 7.39
CA ASP A 457 2.56 11.10 6.22
C ASP A 457 2.68 12.54 5.71
N ASN A 458 1.71 13.41 6.00
CA ASN A 458 1.82 14.82 5.62
C ASN A 458 2.75 15.60 6.56
N ASN A 459 2.79 15.26 7.84
CA ASN A 459 3.52 16.00 8.87
C ASN A 459 4.83 15.31 9.30
N GLY A 460 4.81 13.99 9.44
CA GLY A 460 5.93 13.18 9.95
C GLY A 460 6.82 12.54 8.89
N ARG A 461 6.56 12.76 7.61
CA ARG A 461 7.17 12.01 6.48
C ARG A 461 8.71 12.03 6.48
N PHE A 462 9.31 13.13 6.91
CA PHE A 462 10.78 13.28 6.92
C PHE A 462 11.42 12.85 8.24
N ILE A 463 10.64 12.33 9.20
CA ILE A 463 11.14 11.84 10.48
C ILE A 463 11.36 10.33 10.37
N ASN A 464 12.62 9.89 10.41
CA ASN A 464 13.00 8.47 10.34
C ASN A 464 14.28 8.21 11.14
N GLY A 465 14.32 7.15 11.95
CA GLY A 465 15.45 6.77 12.80
C GLY A 465 15.65 7.65 14.04
N ALA A 466 14.70 8.52 14.34
CA ALA A 466 14.83 9.52 15.39
C ALA A 466 14.46 8.97 16.78
N ASN A 467 15.17 9.47 17.82
CA ASN A 467 14.76 9.38 19.22
C ASN A 467 14.23 10.77 19.62
N LEU A 468 12.93 10.87 19.81
CA LEU A 468 12.21 12.12 19.99
C LEU A 468 11.82 12.30 21.46
N LEU A 469 12.48 13.20 22.17
CA LEU A 469 12.16 13.53 23.55
C LEU A 469 10.89 14.37 23.61
N ILE A 470 9.99 14.03 24.54
CA ILE A 470 8.80 14.79 24.90
C ILE A 470 8.63 14.71 26.42
N ASP A 471 9.36 15.57 27.14
CA ASP A 471 9.64 15.40 28.56
C ASP A 471 9.45 16.65 29.41
N GLY A 472 8.89 17.72 28.86
CA GLY A 472 8.72 18.98 29.58
C GLY A 472 10.05 19.61 30.06
N GLY A 473 11.16 19.25 29.40
CA GLY A 473 12.50 19.75 29.72
C GLY A 473 13.20 19.03 30.87
N ALA A 474 12.72 17.85 31.27
CA ALA A 474 13.32 17.09 32.39
C ALA A 474 14.78 16.68 32.14
N CYS A 475 15.16 16.46 30.88
CA CYS A 475 16.53 16.00 30.52
C CYS A 475 17.52 17.11 30.20
N VAL A 476 17.09 18.38 30.14
CA VAL A 476 18.01 19.49 29.72
C VAL A 476 18.62 20.28 30.86
N LYS A 477 18.14 20.06 32.10
CA LYS A 477 18.65 20.75 33.28
C LYS A 477 19.79 19.98 33.93
N LEU A 478 20.89 20.65 34.17
CA LEU A 478 21.97 20.13 35.04
C LEU A 478 21.53 20.12 36.50
N SER A 479 21.97 19.12 37.26
CA SER A 479 21.62 18.99 38.69
C SER A 479 22.16 20.11 39.59
N THR A 480 23.04 20.93 39.05
CA THR A 480 23.67 22.06 39.76
C THR A 480 22.92 23.38 39.62
N GLU A 481 21.82 23.42 38.87
CA GLU A 481 21.00 24.61 38.65
C GLU A 481 19.62 24.52 39.27
#